data_2f83ba402d1d2ca9e072488024444275
#
_entry.id   2f83ba402d1d2ca9e072488024444275
#
_cell.length_a   1.000
_cell.length_b   1.000
_cell.length_c   1.000
_cell.angle_alpha   90.00
_cell.angle_beta   90.00
_cell.angle_gamma   90.00
#
_symmetry.space_group_name_H-M   'P 1'
#
loop_
_entity.id
_entity.type
_entity.pdbx_description
1 polymer ?
#
loop_
_entity_poly.entity_id
_entity_poly.type
_entity_poly.pdbx_seq_one_letter_code
_entity_poly.pdbx_strand_id
1 'polypeptide(L)' 'MTIKTLQVIHEALHMQLERQKMELEVLTRDLEKNKANGEPPHVVGMSERIVKSSAEELENISRAIEEFETASFSMR' A
#
# COMPACT_ATOMS: atom_id res chain seq x y z
N MET A 1 -21.27 -1.74 16.87
CA MET A 1 -20.57 -0.63 16.22
C MET A 1 -21.58 0.25 15.49
N THR A 2 -21.50 1.58 15.65
CA THR A 2 -22.41 2.49 14.95
C THR A 2 -22.02 2.66 13.48
N ILE A 3 -22.98 3.09 12.65
CA ILE A 3 -22.74 3.39 11.24
C ILE A 3 -21.64 4.44 11.10
N LYS A 4 -21.66 5.45 11.97
CA LYS A 4 -20.64 6.52 11.96
C LYS A 4 -19.24 5.96 12.23
N THR A 5 -19.11 5.04 13.19
CA THR A 5 -17.85 4.39 13.51
C THR A 5 -17.33 3.59 12.30
N LEU A 6 -18.22 2.86 11.63
CA LEU A 6 -17.88 2.10 10.42
C LEU A 6 -17.40 3.02 9.30
N GLN A 7 -18.06 4.17 9.12
CA GLN A 7 -17.65 5.16 8.11
C GLN A 7 -16.27 5.71 8.39
N VAL A 8 -15.97 6.04 9.64
CA VAL A 8 -14.66 6.55 10.05
C VAL A 8 -13.56 5.52 9.76
N ILE A 9 -13.80 4.26 10.10
CA ILE A 9 -12.84 3.18 9.84
C ILE A 9 -12.63 3.01 8.34
N HIS A 10 -13.70 3.02 7.56
CA HIS A 10 -13.66 2.86 6.11
C HIS A 10 -12.84 3.98 5.46
N GLU A 11 -13.09 5.22 5.86
CA GLU A 11 -12.34 6.39 5.37
C GLU A 11 -10.86 6.30 5.72
N ALA A 12 -10.55 5.89 6.96
CA ALA A 12 -9.17 5.73 7.42
C ALA A 12 -8.43 4.68 6.60
N LEU A 13 -9.08 3.56 6.28
CA LEU A 13 -8.50 2.51 5.45
C LEU A 13 -8.23 3.01 4.02
N HIS A 14 -9.15 3.77 3.44
CA HIS A 14 -8.96 4.34 2.10
C HIS A 14 -7.84 5.39 2.08
N MET A 15 -7.72 6.20 3.11
CA MET A 15 -6.62 7.15 3.24
C MET A 15 -5.27 6.42 3.33
N GLN A 16 -5.22 5.34 4.08
CA GLN A 16 -4.02 4.51 4.20
C GLN A 16 -3.67 3.89 2.85
N LEU A 17 -4.66 3.42 2.10
CA LEU A 17 -4.47 2.87 0.77
C LEU A 17 -3.84 3.89 -0.18
N GLU A 18 -4.39 5.11 -0.22
CA GLU A 18 -3.86 6.18 -1.07
C GLU A 18 -2.43 6.55 -0.70
N ARG A 19 -2.15 6.62 0.60
CA ARG A 19 -0.80 6.91 1.10
C ARG A 19 0.19 5.83 0.67
N GLN A 20 -0.22 4.56 0.75
CA GLN A 20 0.62 3.43 0.35
C GLN A 20 0.87 3.41 -1.15
N LYS A 21 -0.15 3.77 -1.96
CA LYS A 21 0.01 3.90 -3.42
C LYS A 21 1.05 4.96 -3.77
N MET A 22 1.00 6.10 -3.11
CA MET A 22 1.95 7.20 -3.34
C MET A 22 3.37 6.77 -2.96
N GLU A 23 3.51 6.08 -1.83
CA GLU A 23 4.80 5.56 -1.38
C GLU A 23 5.38 4.58 -2.40
N LEU A 24 4.57 3.67 -2.92
CA LEU A 24 5.01 2.69 -3.92
C LEU A 24 5.45 3.39 -5.22
N GLU A 25 4.74 4.42 -5.65
CA GLU A 25 5.13 5.20 -6.83
C GLU A 25 6.51 5.85 -6.66
N VAL A 26 6.75 6.47 -5.50
CA VAL A 26 8.03 7.12 -5.20
C VAL A 26 9.15 6.08 -5.16
N LEU A 27 8.94 4.96 -4.48
CA LEU A 27 9.93 3.90 -4.37
C LEU A 27 10.26 3.27 -5.73
N THR A 28 9.26 3.10 -6.58
CA THR A 28 9.43 2.57 -7.94
C THR A 28 10.25 3.53 -8.79
N ARG A 29 9.98 4.82 -8.70
CA ARG A 29 10.76 5.86 -9.40
C ARG A 29 12.19 5.85 -8.94
N ASP A 30 12.44 5.75 -7.64
CA ASP A 30 13.79 5.71 -7.08
C ASP A 30 14.56 4.47 -7.58
N LEU A 31 13.89 3.33 -7.67
CA LEU A 31 14.47 2.11 -8.21
C LEU A 31 14.90 2.30 -9.67
N GLU A 32 14.01 2.85 -10.49
CA GLU A 32 14.30 3.12 -11.91
C GLU A 32 15.46 4.09 -12.06
N LYS A 33 15.52 5.10 -11.22
CA LYS A 33 16.58 6.09 -11.19
C LYS A 33 17.92 5.45 -10.82
N ASN A 34 17.94 4.57 -9.82
CA ASN A 34 19.12 3.84 -9.41
C ASN A 34 19.66 2.95 -10.53
N LYS A 35 18.77 2.27 -11.25
CA LYS A 35 19.14 1.47 -12.41
C LYS A 35 19.72 2.33 -13.53
N ALA A 36 19.07 3.44 -13.84
CA ALA A 36 19.52 4.37 -14.90
C ALA A 36 20.87 5.01 -14.58
N ASN A 37 21.16 5.27 -13.31
CA ASN A 37 22.41 5.85 -12.85
C ASN A 37 23.54 4.84 -12.74
N GLY A 38 23.29 3.56 -13.02
CA GLY A 38 24.31 2.52 -12.94
C GLY A 38 24.78 2.23 -11.52
N GLU A 39 23.88 2.36 -10.54
CA GLU A 39 24.20 2.06 -9.15
C GLU A 39 24.64 0.61 -8.97
N PRO A 40 25.50 0.32 -7.96
CA PRO A 40 25.97 -1.04 -7.72
C PRO A 40 24.82 -2.05 -7.52
N PRO A 41 25.01 -3.33 -7.89
CA PRO A 41 23.96 -4.35 -7.77
C PRO A 41 23.35 -4.46 -6.38
N HIS A 42 24.13 -4.26 -5.31
CA HIS A 42 23.60 -4.35 -3.94
C HIS A 42 22.63 -3.20 -3.62
N VAL A 43 22.86 -2.01 -4.17
CA VAL A 43 21.98 -0.85 -4.01
C VAL A 43 20.67 -1.10 -4.76
N VAL A 44 20.76 -1.54 -6.01
CA VAL A 44 19.60 -1.89 -6.83
C VAL A 44 18.80 -3.01 -6.16
N GLY A 45 19.47 -4.04 -5.67
CA GLY A 45 18.84 -5.16 -4.97
C GLY A 45 18.09 -4.73 -3.71
N MET A 46 18.63 -3.80 -2.95
CA MET A 46 17.94 -3.23 -1.77
C MET A 46 16.69 -2.46 -2.20
N SER A 47 16.80 -1.64 -3.24
CA SER A 47 15.66 -0.88 -3.78
C SER A 47 14.56 -1.81 -4.28
N GLU A 48 14.92 -2.91 -4.95
CA GLU A 48 13.95 -3.90 -5.42
C GLU A 48 13.20 -4.56 -4.25
N ARG A 49 13.90 -4.89 -3.17
CA ARG A 49 13.28 -5.47 -1.98
C ARG A 49 12.31 -4.49 -1.31
N ILE A 50 12.68 -3.22 -1.24
CA ILE A 50 11.83 -2.17 -0.66
C ILE A 50 10.56 -2.00 -1.50
N VAL A 51 10.68 -1.97 -2.83
CA VAL A 51 9.53 -1.88 -3.75
C VAL A 51 8.62 -3.09 -3.56
N LYS A 52 9.18 -4.29 -3.50
CA LYS A 52 8.42 -5.53 -3.30
C LYS A 52 7.66 -5.51 -1.97
N SER A 53 8.31 -5.10 -0.90
CA SER A 53 7.73 -4.98 0.43
C SER A 53 6.57 -3.98 0.45
N SER A 54 6.75 -2.83 -0.22
CA SER A 54 5.73 -1.81 -0.34
C SER A 54 4.51 -2.31 -1.15
N ALA A 55 4.77 -3.06 -2.22
CA ALA A 55 3.70 -3.66 -3.03
C ALA A 55 2.90 -4.69 -2.23
N GLU A 56 3.57 -5.52 -1.43
CA GLU A 56 2.91 -6.49 -0.55
C GLU A 56 2.04 -5.79 0.50
N GLU A 57 2.52 -4.69 1.07
CA GLU A 57 1.77 -3.91 2.04
C GLU A 57 0.52 -3.29 1.40
N LEU A 58 0.63 -2.78 0.17
CA LEU A 58 -0.50 -2.26 -0.58
C LEU A 58 -1.56 -3.35 -0.78
N GLU A 59 -1.14 -4.54 -1.14
CA GLU A 59 -2.03 -5.70 -1.30
C GLU A 59 -2.73 -6.05 0.01
N ASN A 60 -1.99 -6.03 1.13
CA ASN A 60 -2.54 -6.30 2.45
C ASN A 60 -3.61 -5.28 2.85
N ILE A 61 -3.36 -4.00 2.58
CA ILE A 61 -4.32 -2.92 2.86
C ILE A 61 -5.57 -3.09 1.99
N SER A 62 -5.40 -3.40 0.71
CA SER A 62 -6.52 -3.63 -0.22
C SER A 62 -7.38 -4.80 0.24
N ARG A 63 -6.75 -5.87 0.71
CA ARG A 63 -7.45 -7.05 1.25
C ARG A 63 -8.21 -6.70 2.54
N ALA A 64 -7.60 -5.90 3.42
CA ALA A 64 -8.25 -5.47 4.66
C ALA A 64 -9.50 -4.64 4.37
N ILE A 65 -9.46 -3.77 3.37
CA ILE A 65 -10.60 -2.98 2.93
C ILE A 65 -11.72 -3.91 2.42
N GLU A 66 -11.37 -4.86 1.58
CA GLU A 66 -12.32 -5.83 1.02
C GLU A 66 -12.98 -6.64 2.12
N GLU A 67 -12.21 -7.14 3.07
CA GLU A 67 -12.75 -7.89 4.22
C GLU A 67 -13.66 -7.02 5.09
N PHE A 68 -13.27 -5.77 5.33
CA PHE A 68 -14.07 -4.82 6.09
C PHE A 68 -15.40 -4.52 5.39
N GLU A 69 -15.38 -4.29 4.09
CA GLU A 69 -16.59 -4.02 3.30
C GLU A 69 -17.53 -5.24 3.33
N THR A 70 -16.99 -6.44 3.16
CA THR A 70 -17.75 -7.68 3.22
C THR A 70 -18.38 -7.86 4.60
N ALA A 71 -17.63 -7.66 5.68
CA ALA A 71 -18.14 -7.76 7.05
C ALA A 71 -19.22 -6.73 7.31
N SER A 72 -19.05 -5.49 6.84
CA SER A 72 -20.03 -4.43 7.00
C SER A 72 -21.36 -4.75 6.30
N PHE A 73 -21.30 -5.32 5.10
CA PHE A 73 -22.49 -5.78 4.37
C PHE A 73 -23.20 -6.93 5.10
N SER A 74 -22.43 -7.84 5.69
CA SER A 74 -22.98 -8.97 6.43
C SER A 74 -23.71 -8.55 7.72
N MET A 75 -23.37 -7.39 8.26
CA MET A 75 -23.97 -6.85 9.48
C MET A 75 -25.28 -6.10 9.24
N ARG A 76 -25.67 -5.92 8.00
CA ARG A 76 -26.93 -5.30 7.61
C ARG A 76 -27.99 -6.34 7.46
#